data_17c56288e8d5e12e78614464ddb66e65
#
_entry.id   17c56288e8d5e12e78614464ddb66e65
#
_cell.length_a   1.000
_cell.length_b   1.000
_cell.length_c   1.000
_cell.angle_alpha   90.00
_cell.angle_beta   90.00
_cell.angle_gamma   90.00
#
_symmetry.space_group_name_H-M   'P 1'
#
loop_
_entity.id
_entity.type
_entity.pdbx_description
1 polymer ?
#
loop_
_entity_poly.entity_id
_entity_poly.type
_entity_poly.pdbx_seq_one_letter_code
_entity_poly.pdbx_strand_id
1 'polypeptide(L)'
;ETTVIHGGIDLASMPPGTKPPIYAAKAGVVIISGSNPSFEGNYVMIDHLDGYYTYYGHFDSVNVKQGDKVTTSSILGIMGMTGTATGVHLHFEVRKGGQSSDFRINPRDVIKF
;
A
#
# COMPACT_ATOMS: atom_id res chain seq x y z
N GLU A 1 -7.60 -7.85 -11.04
CA GLU A 1 -6.40 -8.27 -11.77
C GLU A 1 -5.15 -7.70 -11.13
N THR A 2 -4.07 -8.44 -11.12
CA THR A 2 -2.83 -8.05 -10.47
C THR A 2 -1.65 -8.16 -11.43
N THR A 3 -0.71 -7.21 -11.30
CA THR A 3 0.54 -7.21 -12.06
C THR A 3 1.69 -7.10 -11.08
N VAL A 4 2.70 -7.98 -11.22
CA VAL A 4 3.90 -7.92 -10.37
C VAL A 4 4.94 -7.01 -11.03
N ILE A 5 5.42 -6.00 -10.28
CA ILE A 5 6.40 -5.04 -10.76
C ILE A 5 7.45 -4.84 -9.66
N HIS A 6 8.74 -5.19 -9.93
CA HIS A 6 9.87 -4.95 -9.03
C HIS A 6 9.60 -5.30 -7.56
N GLY A 7 9.03 -6.49 -7.32
CA GLY A 7 8.69 -6.93 -5.97
C GLY A 7 7.41 -6.36 -5.40
N GLY A 8 6.74 -5.47 -6.13
CA GLY A 8 5.41 -4.98 -5.79
C GLY A 8 4.35 -5.56 -6.71
N ILE A 9 3.10 -5.31 -6.40
CA ILE A 9 1.97 -5.65 -7.27
C ILE A 9 1.01 -4.47 -7.37
N ASP A 10 0.35 -4.36 -8.52
CA ASP A 10 -0.72 -3.40 -8.73
C ASP A 10 -2.06 -4.10 -8.71
N LEU A 11 -2.95 -3.65 -7.83
CA LEU A 11 -4.29 -4.19 -7.66
C LEU A 11 -5.30 -3.24 -8.29
N ALA A 12 -5.88 -3.65 -9.40
CA ALA A 12 -6.87 -2.84 -10.10
C ALA A 12 -8.20 -2.81 -9.34
N SER A 13 -8.92 -1.69 -9.46
CA SER A 13 -10.26 -1.59 -8.91
C SER A 13 -11.27 -2.41 -9.72
N MET A 14 -12.30 -2.91 -9.05
CA MET A 14 -13.38 -3.70 -9.66
C MET A 14 -14.73 -3.16 -9.22
N PRO A 15 -15.58 -2.63 -10.12
CA PRO A 15 -15.32 -2.40 -11.55
C PRO A 15 -14.19 -1.38 -11.80
N PRO A 16 -13.57 -1.39 -12.99
CA PRO A 16 -12.52 -0.42 -13.31
C PRO A 16 -12.99 1.03 -13.12
N GLY A 17 -12.10 1.84 -12.53
CA GLY A 17 -12.39 3.24 -12.26
C GLY A 17 -13.09 3.51 -10.93
N THR A 18 -13.55 2.48 -10.21
CA THR A 18 -14.11 2.65 -8.87
C THR A 18 -12.99 2.92 -7.86
N LYS A 19 -13.33 3.59 -6.76
CA LYS A 19 -12.37 3.98 -5.72
C LYS A 19 -12.75 3.33 -4.39
N PRO A 20 -12.47 2.03 -4.21
CA PRO A 20 -12.81 1.33 -2.97
C PRO A 20 -11.90 1.75 -1.83
N PRO A 21 -12.33 1.51 -0.58
CA PRO A 21 -11.46 1.69 0.57
C PRO A 21 -10.33 0.65 0.58
N ILE A 22 -9.18 1.05 1.12
CA ILE A 22 -8.02 0.19 1.27
C ILE A 22 -7.84 -0.14 2.75
N TYR A 23 -7.74 -1.42 3.06
CA TYR A 23 -7.54 -1.92 4.41
C TYR A 23 -6.08 -2.36 4.59
N ALA A 24 -5.60 -2.33 5.84
CA ALA A 24 -4.29 -2.87 6.15
C ALA A 24 -4.26 -4.39 5.91
N ALA A 25 -3.18 -4.88 5.33
CA ALA A 25 -3.01 -6.31 5.06
C ALA A 25 -2.90 -7.12 6.37
N LYS A 26 -2.43 -6.48 7.45
CA LYS A 26 -2.22 -7.08 8.76
C LYS A 26 -2.16 -5.96 9.79
N ALA A 27 -2.39 -6.30 11.06
CA ALA A 27 -2.26 -5.34 12.15
C ALA A 27 -0.84 -4.79 12.25
N GLY A 28 -0.71 -3.55 12.64
CA GLY A 28 0.60 -2.89 12.79
C GLY A 28 0.47 -1.43 13.15
N VAL A 29 1.54 -0.69 12.92
CA VAL A 29 1.63 0.74 13.20
C VAL A 29 2.01 1.48 11.92
N VAL A 30 1.31 2.56 11.63
CA VAL A 30 1.65 3.44 10.50
C VAL A 30 2.95 4.16 10.83
N ILE A 31 3.99 3.93 10.05
CA ILE A 31 5.29 4.57 10.23
C ILE A 31 5.54 5.72 9.26
N ILE A 32 4.89 5.68 8.10
CA ILE A 32 4.96 6.76 7.12
C ILE A 32 3.58 6.97 6.53
N SER A 33 3.16 8.24 6.45
CA SER A 33 1.98 8.66 5.71
C SER A 33 2.37 9.97 5.01
N GLY A 34 2.44 9.95 3.68
CA GLY A 34 2.99 11.07 2.95
C GLY A 34 2.45 11.21 1.54
N SER A 35 3.05 12.11 0.81
CA SER A 35 2.69 12.37 -0.58
C SER A 35 3.94 12.65 -1.40
N ASN A 36 4.04 11.97 -2.54
CA ASN A 36 5.07 12.20 -3.54
C ASN A 36 4.41 12.26 -4.92
N PRO A 37 3.98 13.45 -5.37
CA PRO A 37 3.24 13.57 -6.63
C PRO A 37 4.00 13.08 -7.86
N SER A 38 5.32 13.01 -7.78
CA SER A 38 6.16 12.56 -8.91
C SER A 38 6.24 11.03 -9.04
N PHE A 39 5.81 10.27 -8.02
CA PHE A 39 5.92 8.81 -8.02
C PHE A 39 4.67 8.14 -7.44
N GLU A 40 4.66 7.88 -6.13
CA GLU A 40 3.61 7.09 -5.48
C GLU A 40 2.32 7.85 -5.28
N GLY A 41 2.34 9.17 -5.43
CA GLY A 41 1.23 10.00 -5.02
C GLY A 41 1.09 9.96 -3.50
N ASN A 42 -0.13 9.77 -3.01
CA ASN A 42 -0.37 9.60 -1.58
C ASN A 42 -0.07 8.16 -1.19
N TYR A 43 0.72 7.97 -0.14
CA TYR A 43 1.18 6.64 0.25
C TYR A 43 1.23 6.45 1.76
N VAL A 44 1.19 5.16 2.17
CA VAL A 44 1.25 4.74 3.56
C VAL A 44 2.19 3.55 3.67
N MET A 45 2.97 3.49 4.75
CA MET A 45 3.75 2.30 5.11
C MET A 45 3.40 1.87 6.52
N ILE A 46 3.23 0.56 6.71
CA ILE A 46 2.90 -0.05 7.99
C ILE A 46 4.04 -0.96 8.45
N ASP A 47 4.45 -0.82 9.70
CA ASP A 47 5.34 -1.74 10.39
C ASP A 47 4.48 -2.76 11.13
N HIS A 48 4.60 -4.04 10.77
CA HIS A 48 3.82 -5.11 11.38
C HIS A 48 4.47 -5.69 12.64
N LEU A 49 5.60 -5.12 13.07
CA LEU A 49 6.31 -5.48 14.31
C LEU A 49 6.81 -6.93 14.35
N ASP A 50 6.96 -7.53 13.17
CA ASP A 50 7.42 -8.91 13.00
C ASP A 50 8.51 -9.04 11.93
N GLY A 51 9.14 -7.92 11.58
CA GLY A 51 10.16 -7.86 10.52
C GLY A 51 9.59 -7.60 9.13
N TYR A 52 8.26 -7.52 8.99
CA TYR A 52 7.61 -7.21 7.72
C TYR A 52 7.02 -5.81 7.73
N TYR A 53 7.03 -5.18 6.56
CA TYR A 53 6.43 -3.88 6.31
C TYR A 53 5.56 -3.99 5.07
N THR A 54 4.44 -3.28 5.03
CA THR A 54 3.63 -3.18 3.83
C THR A 54 3.53 -1.73 3.38
N TYR A 55 3.55 -1.54 2.08
CA TYR A 55 3.58 -0.23 1.45
C TYR A 55 2.42 -0.12 0.47
N TYR A 56 1.72 1.01 0.52
CA TYR A 56 0.50 1.27 -0.23
C TYR A 56 0.64 2.61 -0.93
N GLY A 57 0.45 2.65 -2.24
CA GLY A 57 0.61 3.86 -3.03
C GLY A 57 -0.60 4.21 -3.89
N HIS A 58 -0.59 5.42 -4.40
CA HIS A 58 -1.59 5.99 -5.31
C HIS A 58 -2.97 6.21 -4.69
N PHE A 59 -3.04 6.44 -3.37
CA PHE A 59 -4.31 6.76 -2.71
C PHE A 59 -4.92 8.05 -3.27
N ASP A 60 -6.24 8.07 -3.38
CA ASP A 60 -6.98 9.31 -3.60
C ASP A 60 -6.94 10.18 -2.34
N SER A 61 -7.19 9.56 -1.20
CA SER A 61 -7.09 10.20 0.10
C SER A 61 -6.58 9.20 1.14
N VAL A 62 -5.93 9.70 2.19
CA VAL A 62 -5.38 8.90 3.28
C VAL A 62 -6.06 9.29 4.58
N ASN A 63 -6.53 8.27 5.33
CA ASN A 63 -7.27 8.46 6.59
C ASN A 63 -6.41 8.28 7.84
N VAL A 64 -5.17 7.85 7.69
CA VAL A 64 -4.28 7.53 8.82
C VAL A 64 -3.05 8.43 8.81
N LYS A 65 -2.39 8.52 9.95
CA LYS A 65 -1.17 9.30 10.11
C LYS A 65 -0.11 8.47 10.84
N GLN A 66 1.12 8.92 10.78
CA GLN A 66 2.23 8.29 11.49
C GLN A 66 1.90 8.11 12.96
N GLY A 67 2.12 6.91 13.46
CA GLY A 67 1.85 6.53 14.84
C GLY A 67 0.51 5.85 15.06
N ASP A 68 -0.39 5.87 14.08
CA ASP A 68 -1.69 5.21 14.23
C ASP A 68 -1.52 3.70 14.27
N LYS A 69 -2.22 3.06 15.21
CA LYS A 69 -2.32 1.60 15.27
C LYS A 69 -3.48 1.16 14.38
N VAL A 70 -3.24 0.17 13.55
CA VAL A 70 -4.23 -0.33 12.59
C VAL A 70 -4.40 -1.84 12.69
N THR A 71 -5.56 -2.31 12.24
CA THR A 71 -5.88 -3.72 12.10
C THR A 71 -6.37 -3.97 10.67
N THR A 72 -6.67 -5.22 10.34
CA THR A 72 -7.22 -5.55 9.01
C THR A 72 -8.61 -4.95 8.76
N SER A 73 -9.25 -4.40 9.79
CA SER A 73 -10.54 -3.69 9.68
C SER A 73 -10.37 -2.18 9.55
N SER A 74 -9.15 -1.67 9.69
CA SER A 74 -8.88 -0.24 9.60
C SER A 74 -8.82 0.20 8.14
N ILE A 75 -9.54 1.27 7.81
CA ILE A 75 -9.47 1.88 6.47
C ILE A 75 -8.28 2.82 6.45
N LEU A 76 -7.28 2.50 5.64
CA LEU A 76 -6.09 3.34 5.46
C LEU A 76 -6.40 4.57 4.63
N GLY A 77 -7.29 4.43 3.68
CA GLY A 77 -7.67 5.49 2.75
C GLY A 77 -8.49 4.93 1.60
N ILE A 78 -8.59 5.71 0.56
CA ILE A 78 -9.38 5.38 -0.63
C ILE A 78 -8.44 5.16 -1.81
N MET A 79 -8.64 4.07 -2.54
CA MET A 79 -7.87 3.78 -3.75
C MET A 79 -8.03 4.91 -4.76
N GLY A 80 -6.95 5.27 -5.43
CA GLY A 80 -6.97 6.35 -6.40
C GLY A 80 -5.97 6.19 -7.51
N MET A 81 -5.58 7.31 -8.10
CA MET A 81 -4.61 7.34 -9.19
C MET A 81 -3.66 8.52 -9.06
N THR A 82 -3.35 8.94 -7.82
CA THR A 82 -2.40 10.02 -7.58
C THR A 82 -0.97 9.59 -7.94
N GLY A 83 -0.09 10.56 -8.15
CA GLY A 83 1.27 10.29 -8.59
C GLY A 83 1.33 9.93 -10.07
N THR A 84 2.13 8.94 -10.42
CA THR A 84 2.34 8.53 -11.81
C THR A 84 1.35 7.48 -12.30
N ALA A 85 0.32 7.17 -11.52
CA ALA A 85 -0.69 6.19 -11.91
C ALA A 85 -1.49 6.67 -13.13
N THR A 86 -1.77 5.76 -14.05
CA THR A 86 -2.55 6.05 -15.26
C THR A 86 -3.99 5.54 -15.17
N GLY A 87 -4.36 4.95 -14.05
CA GLY A 87 -5.71 4.48 -13.78
C GLY A 87 -5.86 4.21 -12.28
N VAL A 88 -7.08 4.02 -11.82
CA VAL A 88 -7.34 3.74 -10.41
C VAL A 88 -6.81 2.36 -10.06
N HIS A 89 -5.81 2.31 -9.18
CA HIS A 89 -5.25 1.06 -8.68
C HIS A 89 -4.52 1.28 -7.37
N LEU A 90 -4.21 0.19 -6.67
CA LEU A 90 -3.34 0.21 -5.51
C LEU A 90 -1.99 -0.37 -5.89
N HIS A 91 -0.92 0.38 -5.65
CA HIS A 91 0.43 -0.19 -5.70
C HIS A 91 0.76 -0.72 -4.31
N PHE A 92 0.99 -2.02 -4.22
CA PHE A 92 1.20 -2.72 -2.96
C PHE A 92 2.55 -3.41 -2.95
N GLU A 93 3.32 -3.20 -1.87
CA GLU A 93 4.62 -3.84 -1.67
C GLU A 93 4.68 -4.48 -0.30
N VAL A 94 5.41 -5.58 -0.21
CA VAL A 94 5.85 -6.17 1.05
C VAL A 94 7.38 -6.01 1.12
N ARG A 95 7.88 -5.54 2.26
CA ARG A 95 9.31 -5.41 2.53
C ARG A 95 9.63 -6.22 3.77
N LYS A 96 10.73 -6.97 3.73
CA LYS A 96 11.12 -7.85 4.83
C LYS A 96 12.51 -7.49 5.30
N GLY A 97 12.67 -7.24 6.60
CA GLY A 97 13.94 -6.96 7.22
C GLY A 97 14.34 -5.49 7.23
N GLY A 98 13.62 -4.62 6.51
CA GLY A 98 13.91 -3.20 6.48
C GLY A 98 12.86 -2.41 5.71
N GLN A 99 12.90 -1.09 5.86
CA GLN A 99 11.90 -0.19 5.29
C GLN A 99 12.19 0.23 3.85
N SER A 100 13.44 0.17 3.41
CA SER A 100 13.79 0.68 2.10
C SER A 100 13.30 -0.24 0.98
N SER A 101 13.24 0.30 -0.23
CA SER A 101 12.84 -0.47 -1.41
C SER A 101 13.79 -1.64 -1.72
N ASP A 102 14.99 -1.63 -1.17
CA ASP A 102 15.93 -2.74 -1.33
C ASP A 102 15.46 -4.02 -0.62
N PHE A 103 14.54 -3.90 0.33
CA PHE A 103 14.00 -5.01 1.10
C PHE A 103 12.70 -5.55 0.53
N ARG A 104 12.28 -5.12 -0.65
CA ARG A 104 11.07 -5.62 -1.29
C ARG A 104 11.19 -7.11 -1.58
N ILE A 105 10.10 -7.83 -1.32
CA ILE A 105 9.95 -9.23 -1.69
C ILE A 105 8.69 -9.37 -2.52
N ASN A 106 8.54 -10.52 -3.19
CA ASN A 106 7.32 -10.79 -3.94
C ASN A 106 6.15 -10.95 -2.94
N PRO A 107 5.13 -10.08 -2.99
CA PRO A 107 4.01 -10.18 -2.06
C PRO A 107 3.30 -11.54 -2.11
N ARG A 108 3.32 -12.21 -3.26
CA ARG A 108 2.68 -13.52 -3.42
C ARG A 108 3.37 -14.63 -2.63
N ASP A 109 4.60 -14.42 -2.17
CA ASP A 109 5.32 -15.40 -1.35
C ASP A 109 4.79 -15.44 0.07
N VAL A 110 4.10 -14.38 0.53
CA VAL A 110 3.64 -14.24 1.92
C VAL A 110 2.15 -13.99 2.05
N ILE A 111 1.48 -13.56 0.98
CA ILE A 111 0.05 -13.22 0.98
C ILE A 111 -0.64 -13.95 -0.16
N LYS A 112 -1.81 -14.52 0.11
CA LYS A 112 -2.67 -15.08 -0.94
C LYS A 112 -3.59 -14.00 -1.47
N PHE A 113 -3.71 -13.99 -2.76
CA PHE A 113 -4.59 -13.06 -3.47
C PHE A 113 -5.72 -13.80 -4.18
#